data_b172c727c185643ef96f5f353da8caae
#
_entry.id   b172c727c185643ef96f5f353da8caae
#
_cell.length_a   1.000
_cell.length_b   1.000
_cell.length_c   1.000
_cell.angle_alpha   90.00
_cell.angle_beta   90.00
_cell.angle_gamma   90.00
#
_symmetry.space_group_name_H-M   'P 1'
#
loop_
_entity.id
_entity.type
_entity.pdbx_description
1 polymer ?
#
loop_
_entity_poly.entity_id
_entity_poly.type
_entity_poly.pdbx_seq_one_letter_code
_entity_poly.pdbx_strand_id
1 'polypeptide(L)'
;MWILAASLSALFAGLTAVLAKAGVASTSSTVATALRTVVVAVGAWGMAALTGTASGVTSIDGTSALFLVLSGLATGASWLCYFAALSRGDVSRVAPIDKLSTVLAIILALVLLGEPVSVWGAAGIIAITAGTLLMVEPDELSGLPRALRGGGSWLTFALASALFAALTSILGKV
;
A
#
# COMPACT_ATOMS: atom_id res chain seq x y z
N MET A 1 21.50 11.16 2.80
CA MET A 1 21.00 9.97 3.54
C MET A 1 19.60 9.57 3.10
N TRP A 2 18.59 10.47 3.15
CA TRP A 2 17.19 10.12 2.83
C TRP A 2 16.98 9.66 1.38
N ILE A 3 17.69 10.22 0.39
CA ILE A 3 17.57 9.79 -1.03
C ILE A 3 18.02 8.33 -1.20
N LEU A 4 19.14 7.93 -0.58
CA LEU A 4 19.61 6.55 -0.61
C LEU A 4 18.59 5.60 0.03
N ALA A 5 18.04 5.97 1.18
CA ALA A 5 17.01 5.17 1.85
C ALA A 5 15.75 5.03 0.97
N ALA A 6 15.31 6.12 0.33
CA ALA A 6 14.16 6.11 -0.58
C ALA A 6 14.43 5.24 -1.82
N SER A 7 15.63 5.34 -2.42
CA SER A 7 16.01 4.53 -3.58
C SER A 7 16.07 3.03 -3.26
N LEU A 8 16.67 2.67 -2.11
CA LEU A 8 16.69 1.29 -1.63
C LEU A 8 15.28 0.78 -1.33
N SER A 9 14.43 1.58 -0.69
CA SER A 9 13.04 1.23 -0.43
C SER A 9 12.28 0.97 -1.73
N ALA A 10 12.46 1.80 -2.76
CA ALA A 10 11.84 1.61 -4.07
C ALA A 10 12.31 0.31 -4.75
N LEU A 11 13.62 0.01 -4.68
CA LEU A 11 14.18 -1.24 -5.19
C LEU A 11 13.57 -2.47 -4.50
N PHE A 12 13.56 -2.48 -3.17
CA PHE A 12 12.97 -3.58 -2.40
C PHE A 12 11.45 -3.70 -2.60
N ALA A 13 10.73 -2.59 -2.78
CA ALA A 13 9.30 -2.61 -3.10
C ALA A 13 9.04 -3.26 -4.47
N GLY A 14 9.85 -2.93 -5.49
CA GLY A 14 9.77 -3.56 -6.81
C GLY A 14 10.08 -5.07 -6.75
N LEU A 15 11.15 -5.45 -6.06
CA LEU A 15 11.50 -6.85 -5.84
C LEU A 15 10.38 -7.61 -5.10
N THR A 16 9.80 -7.00 -4.08
CA THR A 16 8.67 -7.56 -3.34
C THR A 16 7.47 -7.81 -4.26
N ALA A 17 7.15 -6.90 -5.18
CA ALA A 17 6.03 -7.07 -6.11
C ALA A 17 6.24 -8.30 -7.04
N VAL A 18 7.45 -8.47 -7.57
CA VAL A 18 7.80 -9.62 -8.43
C VAL A 18 7.76 -10.93 -7.66
N LEU A 19 8.37 -10.98 -6.46
CA LEU A 19 8.37 -12.17 -5.61
C LEU A 19 6.95 -12.50 -5.12
N ALA A 20 6.14 -11.49 -4.80
CA ALA A 20 4.74 -11.68 -4.42
C ALA A 20 3.93 -12.32 -5.55
N LYS A 21 4.11 -11.89 -6.81
CA LYS A 21 3.45 -12.51 -7.97
C LYS A 21 3.83 -13.97 -8.11
N ALA A 22 5.11 -14.30 -7.98
CA ALA A 22 5.57 -15.69 -8.01
C ALA A 22 4.95 -16.52 -6.86
N GLY A 23 4.87 -15.94 -5.66
CA GLY A 23 4.30 -16.61 -4.48
C GLY A 23 2.80 -16.88 -4.58
N VAL A 24 2.01 -15.97 -5.18
CA VAL A 24 0.55 -16.18 -5.33
C VAL A 24 0.17 -17.03 -6.54
N ALA A 25 1.10 -17.40 -7.40
CA ALA A 25 0.83 -18.27 -8.53
C ALA A 25 0.30 -19.66 -8.12
N SER A 26 0.72 -20.15 -6.94
CA SER A 26 0.34 -21.46 -6.40
C SER A 26 -0.32 -21.40 -5.02
N THR A 27 -0.55 -20.20 -4.47
CA THR A 27 -1.04 -20.00 -3.09
C THR A 27 -2.18 -19.00 -3.07
N SER A 28 -3.17 -19.22 -2.18
CA SER A 28 -4.25 -18.25 -2.02
C SER A 28 -3.74 -16.90 -1.49
N SER A 29 -4.38 -15.80 -1.90
CA SER A 29 -4.04 -14.45 -1.44
C SER A 29 -4.05 -14.31 0.09
N THR A 30 -4.95 -15.02 0.77
CA THR A 30 -5.05 -15.03 2.23
C THR A 30 -3.83 -15.66 2.88
N VAL A 31 -3.39 -16.82 2.40
CA VAL A 31 -2.19 -17.51 2.93
C VAL A 31 -0.94 -16.70 2.62
N ALA A 32 -0.81 -16.13 1.42
CA ALA A 32 0.31 -15.28 1.07
C ALA A 32 0.39 -14.04 1.99
N THR A 33 -0.74 -13.39 2.27
CA THR A 33 -0.81 -12.26 3.21
C THR A 33 -0.42 -12.69 4.63
N ALA A 34 -0.93 -13.81 5.12
CA ALA A 34 -0.62 -14.32 6.46
C ALA A 34 0.89 -14.61 6.63
N LEU A 35 1.48 -15.35 5.70
CA LEU A 35 2.92 -15.66 5.73
C LEU A 35 3.77 -14.39 5.70
N ARG A 36 3.44 -13.45 4.81
CA ARG A 36 4.12 -12.16 4.75
C ARG A 36 4.01 -11.39 6.06
N THR A 37 2.82 -11.35 6.66
CA THR A 37 2.59 -10.63 7.91
C THR A 37 3.43 -11.21 9.05
N VAL A 38 3.54 -12.53 9.14
CA VAL A 38 4.42 -13.19 10.14
C VAL A 38 5.88 -12.77 9.94
N VAL A 39 6.39 -12.82 8.72
CA VAL A 39 7.78 -12.42 8.42
C VAL A 39 8.03 -10.95 8.78
N VAL A 40 7.09 -10.06 8.40
CA VAL A 40 7.19 -8.63 8.72
C VAL A 40 7.13 -8.39 10.23
N ALA A 41 6.24 -9.09 10.95
CA ALA A 41 6.13 -8.97 12.40
C ALA A 41 7.42 -9.43 13.10
N VAL A 42 7.97 -10.58 12.73
CA VAL A 42 9.23 -11.08 13.28
C VAL A 42 10.38 -10.10 12.99
N GLY A 43 10.47 -9.59 11.77
CA GLY A 43 11.49 -8.61 11.39
C GLY A 43 11.36 -7.29 12.16
N ALA A 44 10.13 -6.77 12.32
CA ALA A 44 9.86 -5.53 13.05
C ALA A 44 10.22 -5.67 14.54
N TRP A 45 9.78 -6.76 15.19
CA TRP A 45 10.11 -7.01 16.59
C TRP A 45 11.61 -7.28 16.79
N GLY A 46 12.25 -8.00 15.87
CA GLY A 46 13.71 -8.18 15.88
C GLY A 46 14.44 -6.84 15.81
N MET A 47 14.02 -5.94 14.93
CA MET A 47 14.60 -4.60 14.82
C MET A 47 14.35 -3.77 16.08
N ALA A 48 13.14 -3.80 16.64
CA ALA A 48 12.82 -3.11 17.89
C ALA A 48 13.67 -3.61 19.06
N ALA A 49 13.95 -4.91 19.14
CA ALA A 49 14.82 -5.49 20.14
C ALA A 49 16.28 -5.06 19.96
N LEU A 50 16.80 -5.09 18.72
CA LEU A 50 18.17 -4.69 18.40
C LEU A 50 18.43 -3.21 18.65
N THR A 51 17.44 -2.34 18.43
CA THR A 51 17.54 -0.89 18.67
C THR A 51 17.21 -0.50 20.11
N GLY A 52 16.78 -1.44 20.96
CA GLY A 52 16.39 -1.16 22.35
C GLY A 52 15.06 -0.40 22.50
N THR A 53 14.29 -0.24 21.41
CA THR A 53 13.04 0.53 21.39
C THR A 53 11.81 -0.29 21.80
N ALA A 54 11.94 -1.59 22.04
CA ALA A 54 10.84 -2.49 22.41
C ALA A 54 10.11 -2.05 23.71
N SER A 55 10.83 -1.46 24.66
CA SER A 55 10.25 -0.92 25.91
C SER A 55 9.29 0.26 25.68
N GLY A 56 9.40 0.99 24.56
CA GLY A 56 8.52 2.10 24.21
C GLY A 56 7.05 1.68 23.97
N VAL A 57 6.79 0.39 23.77
CA VAL A 57 5.41 -0.12 23.60
C VAL A 57 4.54 0.14 24.83
N THR A 58 5.11 0.11 26.03
CA THR A 58 4.38 0.35 27.28
C THR A 58 4.04 1.82 27.53
N SER A 59 4.65 2.74 26.79
CA SER A 59 4.42 4.18 26.91
C SER A 59 3.43 4.74 25.89
N ILE A 60 2.86 3.88 25.01
CA ILE A 60 1.88 4.27 24.01
C ILE A 60 0.56 4.59 24.70
N ASP A 61 0.03 5.80 24.47
CA ASP A 61 -1.29 6.19 24.98
C ASP A 61 -2.43 5.45 24.23
N GLY A 62 -3.61 5.37 24.87
CA GLY A 62 -4.73 4.58 24.33
C GLY A 62 -5.24 5.07 22.97
N THR A 63 -5.17 6.38 22.71
CA THR A 63 -5.59 6.95 21.42
C THR A 63 -4.63 6.53 20.32
N SER A 64 -3.34 6.70 20.51
CA SER A 64 -2.31 6.25 19.57
C SER A 64 -2.37 4.75 19.34
N ALA A 65 -2.58 3.94 20.39
CA ALA A 65 -2.76 2.51 20.27
C ALA A 65 -3.96 2.14 19.38
N LEU A 66 -5.10 2.82 19.55
CA LEU A 66 -6.29 2.61 18.73
C LEU A 66 -6.00 2.91 17.24
N PHE A 67 -5.39 4.05 16.93
CA PHE A 67 -5.06 4.43 15.56
C PHE A 67 -4.03 3.48 14.93
N LEU A 68 -3.04 3.01 15.69
CA LEU A 68 -2.09 2.00 15.23
C LEU A 68 -2.77 0.66 14.91
N VAL A 69 -3.73 0.22 15.74
CA VAL A 69 -4.52 -0.99 15.46
C VAL A 69 -5.36 -0.82 14.19
N LEU A 70 -6.07 0.31 14.05
CA LEU A 70 -6.86 0.60 12.85
C LEU A 70 -5.98 0.68 11.59
N SER A 71 -4.81 1.30 11.70
CA SER A 71 -3.80 1.33 10.62
C SER A 71 -3.32 -0.08 10.26
N GLY A 72 -3.07 -0.92 11.25
CA GLY A 72 -2.70 -2.33 11.05
C GLY A 72 -3.79 -3.14 10.34
N LEU A 73 -5.06 -2.95 10.71
CA LEU A 73 -6.19 -3.58 10.04
C LEU A 73 -6.34 -3.11 8.58
N ALA A 74 -6.20 -1.80 8.35
CA ALA A 74 -6.19 -1.24 7.00
C ALA A 74 -5.03 -1.80 6.16
N THR A 75 -3.84 -1.93 6.74
CA THR A 75 -2.68 -2.57 6.10
C THR A 75 -2.99 -4.01 5.70
N GLY A 76 -3.57 -4.79 6.60
CA GLY A 76 -3.97 -6.18 6.32
C GLY A 76 -4.96 -6.27 5.18
N ALA A 77 -6.01 -5.42 5.18
CA ALA A 77 -6.99 -5.34 4.11
C ALA A 77 -6.35 -4.94 2.77
N SER A 78 -5.43 -3.95 2.78
CA SER A 78 -4.66 -3.55 1.60
C SER A 78 -3.90 -4.73 1.01
N TRP A 79 -3.14 -5.48 1.80
CA TRP A 79 -2.37 -6.62 1.30
C TRP A 79 -3.22 -7.78 0.81
N LEU A 80 -4.35 -8.06 1.46
CA LEU A 80 -5.31 -9.04 0.96
C LEU A 80 -5.81 -8.67 -0.44
N CYS A 81 -6.19 -7.41 -0.63
CA CYS A 81 -6.61 -6.88 -1.93
C CYS A 81 -5.46 -6.90 -2.95
N TYR A 82 -4.25 -6.50 -2.55
CA TYR A 82 -3.08 -6.49 -3.42
C TYR A 82 -2.74 -7.89 -3.95
N PHE A 83 -2.66 -8.89 -3.07
CA PHE A 83 -2.41 -10.26 -3.49
C PHE A 83 -3.57 -10.83 -4.32
N ALA A 84 -4.81 -10.45 -4.00
CA ALA A 84 -5.97 -10.83 -4.83
C ALA A 84 -5.91 -10.18 -6.22
N ALA A 85 -5.42 -8.95 -6.35
CA ALA A 85 -5.17 -8.30 -7.62
C ALA A 85 -4.05 -9.01 -8.41
N LEU A 86 -2.92 -9.30 -7.75
CA LEU A 86 -1.78 -9.99 -8.36
C LEU A 86 -2.11 -11.42 -8.83
N SER A 87 -3.02 -12.12 -8.14
CA SER A 87 -3.44 -13.46 -8.57
C SER A 87 -4.28 -13.42 -9.86
N ARG A 88 -4.88 -12.28 -10.21
CA ARG A 88 -5.79 -12.10 -11.34
C ARG A 88 -5.24 -11.21 -12.46
N GLY A 89 -4.21 -10.41 -12.17
CA GLY A 89 -3.61 -9.46 -13.10
C GLY A 89 -2.09 -9.52 -13.12
N ASP A 90 -1.49 -8.82 -14.07
CA ASP A 90 -0.04 -8.74 -14.21
C ASP A 90 0.57 -7.69 -13.26
N VAL A 91 1.80 -7.94 -12.79
CA VAL A 91 2.54 -7.02 -11.89
C VAL A 91 2.69 -5.63 -12.53
N SER A 92 2.95 -5.59 -13.85
CA SER A 92 3.12 -4.35 -14.61
C SER A 92 1.89 -3.44 -14.58
N ARG A 93 0.70 -4.01 -14.37
CA ARG A 93 -0.58 -3.29 -14.28
C ARG A 93 -1.01 -3.03 -12.85
N VAL A 94 -0.86 -4.02 -11.98
CA VAL A 94 -1.27 -3.93 -10.56
C VAL A 94 -0.39 -2.97 -9.76
N ALA A 95 0.94 -3.05 -9.92
CA ALA A 95 1.86 -2.25 -9.12
C ALA A 95 1.74 -0.73 -9.36
N PRO A 96 1.54 -0.20 -10.58
CA PRO A 96 1.29 1.23 -10.78
C PRO A 96 -0.01 1.70 -10.12
N ILE A 97 -1.10 0.91 -10.22
CA ILE A 97 -2.38 1.24 -9.56
C ILE A 97 -2.22 1.32 -8.05
N ASP A 98 -1.49 0.39 -7.44
CA ASP A 98 -1.19 0.42 -6.01
C ASP A 98 -0.46 1.72 -5.60
N LYS A 99 0.39 2.27 -6.46
CA LYS A 99 1.09 3.55 -6.21
C LYS A 99 0.17 4.77 -6.20
N LEU A 100 -1.06 4.68 -6.72
CA LEU A 100 -2.07 5.72 -6.52
C LEU A 100 -2.44 5.89 -5.04
N SER A 101 -2.14 4.92 -4.18
CA SER A 101 -2.27 5.06 -2.73
C SER A 101 -1.51 6.27 -2.18
N THR A 102 -0.34 6.59 -2.76
CA THR A 102 0.44 7.78 -2.38
C THR A 102 -0.32 9.06 -2.73
N VAL A 103 -0.92 9.11 -3.92
CA VAL A 103 -1.75 10.26 -4.35
C VAL A 103 -2.96 10.40 -3.44
N LEU A 104 -3.66 9.30 -3.17
CA LEU A 104 -4.82 9.28 -2.26
C LEU A 104 -4.42 9.70 -0.84
N ALA A 105 -3.28 9.24 -0.34
CA ALA A 105 -2.78 9.61 1.00
C ALA A 105 -2.49 11.12 1.09
N ILE A 106 -1.89 11.73 0.06
CA ILE A 106 -1.64 13.17 0.03
C ILE A 106 -2.96 13.95 -0.02
N ILE A 107 -3.93 13.53 -0.85
CA ILE A 107 -5.26 14.15 -0.92
C ILE A 107 -5.98 14.04 0.43
N LEU A 108 -5.96 12.87 1.05
CA LEU A 108 -6.56 12.66 2.36
C LEU A 108 -5.87 13.49 3.45
N ALA A 109 -4.53 13.61 3.42
CA ALA A 109 -3.78 14.45 4.35
C ALA A 109 -4.17 15.94 4.20
N LEU A 110 -4.32 16.42 2.96
CA LEU A 110 -4.78 17.77 2.69
C LEU A 110 -6.21 18.02 3.24
N VAL A 111 -7.13 17.07 2.98
CA VAL A 111 -8.56 17.24 3.32
C VAL A 111 -8.84 17.00 4.80
N LEU A 112 -8.24 15.95 5.39
CA LEU A 112 -8.54 15.53 6.77
C LEU A 112 -7.60 16.15 7.80
N LEU A 113 -6.33 16.36 7.46
CA LEU A 113 -5.31 16.88 8.37
C LEU A 113 -4.99 18.37 8.10
N GLY A 114 -5.53 18.95 7.02
CA GLY A 114 -5.26 20.35 6.65
C GLY A 114 -3.82 20.60 6.24
N GLU A 115 -3.06 19.58 5.84
CA GLU A 115 -1.66 19.72 5.47
C GLU A 115 -1.49 20.39 4.11
N PRO A 116 -0.69 21.46 4.00
CA PRO A 116 -0.48 22.11 2.72
C PRO A 116 0.35 21.23 1.78
N VAL A 117 -0.12 21.11 0.53
CA VAL A 117 0.64 20.42 -0.52
C VAL A 117 1.66 21.40 -1.11
N SER A 118 2.94 21.03 -1.06
CA SER A 118 3.99 21.84 -1.70
C SER A 118 3.87 21.76 -3.23
N VAL A 119 4.45 22.73 -3.94
CA VAL A 119 4.50 22.73 -5.42
C VAL A 119 5.16 21.45 -5.95
N TRP A 120 6.21 20.96 -5.29
CA TRP A 120 6.87 19.70 -5.64
C TRP A 120 5.98 18.48 -5.36
N GLY A 121 5.18 18.53 -4.28
CA GLY A 121 4.16 17.51 -3.98
C GLY A 121 3.10 17.46 -5.06
N ALA A 122 2.58 18.60 -5.50
CA ALA A 122 1.61 18.70 -6.59
C ALA A 122 2.18 18.16 -7.93
N ALA A 123 3.42 18.51 -8.26
CA ALA A 123 4.11 17.96 -9.42
C ALA A 123 4.26 16.42 -9.33
N GLY A 124 4.59 15.90 -8.13
CA GLY A 124 4.66 14.46 -7.87
C GLY A 124 3.32 13.75 -8.06
N ILE A 125 2.21 14.34 -7.57
CA ILE A 125 0.85 13.82 -7.78
C ILE A 125 0.55 13.68 -9.27
N ILE A 126 0.82 14.74 -10.03
CA ILE A 126 0.58 14.75 -11.49
C ILE A 126 1.45 13.67 -12.17
N ALA A 127 2.72 13.59 -11.81
CA ALA A 127 3.66 12.62 -12.41
C ALA A 127 3.25 11.17 -12.10
N ILE A 128 2.90 10.84 -10.86
CA ILE A 128 2.45 9.49 -10.47
C ILE A 128 1.13 9.16 -11.18
N THR A 129 0.17 10.07 -11.18
CA THR A 129 -1.12 9.84 -11.82
C THR A 129 -0.97 9.64 -13.34
N ALA A 130 -0.23 10.51 -14.00
CA ALA A 130 0.03 10.40 -15.44
C ALA A 130 0.80 9.10 -15.76
N GLY A 131 1.85 8.78 -15.01
CA GLY A 131 2.62 7.55 -15.20
C GLY A 131 1.77 6.29 -15.01
N THR A 132 0.88 6.28 -14.01
CA THR A 132 -0.06 5.17 -13.80
C THR A 132 -1.03 5.02 -14.96
N LEU A 133 -1.63 6.13 -15.42
CA LEU A 133 -2.57 6.12 -16.54
C LEU A 133 -1.94 5.66 -17.85
N LEU A 134 -0.67 6.01 -18.09
CA LEU A 134 0.09 5.54 -19.25
C LEU A 134 0.38 4.03 -19.25
N MET A 135 0.36 3.40 -18.05
CA MET A 135 0.59 1.95 -17.91
C MET A 135 -0.69 1.11 -17.95
N VAL A 136 -1.85 1.73 -17.83
CA VAL A 136 -3.17 1.08 -17.89
C VAL A 136 -3.73 1.22 -19.30
N GLU A 137 -4.17 0.12 -19.88
CA GLU A 137 -4.75 0.13 -21.21
C GLU A 137 -6.10 0.90 -21.23
N PRO A 138 -6.39 1.69 -22.28
CA PRO A 138 -7.63 2.47 -22.36
C PRO A 138 -8.90 1.63 -22.25
N ASP A 139 -8.87 0.40 -22.77
CA ASP A 139 -9.99 -0.54 -22.72
C ASP A 139 -10.31 -0.98 -21.27
N GLU A 140 -9.31 -1.06 -20.41
CA GLU A 140 -9.47 -1.38 -19.00
C GLU A 140 -10.11 -0.22 -18.23
N LEU A 141 -9.71 1.02 -18.56
CA LEU A 141 -10.32 2.23 -18.00
C LEU A 141 -11.78 2.38 -18.41
N SER A 142 -12.11 2.09 -19.67
CA SER A 142 -13.50 2.11 -20.16
C SER A 142 -14.37 1.03 -19.51
N GLY A 143 -13.76 -0.09 -19.13
CA GLY A 143 -14.38 -1.21 -18.40
C GLY A 143 -14.58 -0.97 -16.90
N LEU A 144 -14.02 0.12 -16.34
CA LEU A 144 -14.03 0.41 -14.90
C LEU A 144 -15.44 0.37 -14.28
N PRO A 145 -16.49 1.00 -14.86
CA PRO A 145 -17.84 0.95 -14.27
C PRO A 145 -18.40 -0.46 -14.21
N ARG A 146 -18.07 -1.30 -15.19
CA ARG A 146 -18.49 -2.69 -15.25
C ARG A 146 -17.69 -3.57 -14.29
N ALA A 147 -16.39 -3.32 -14.17
CA ALA A 147 -15.50 -3.97 -13.20
C ALA A 147 -15.91 -3.70 -11.75
N LEU A 148 -16.26 -2.45 -11.43
CA LEU A 148 -16.73 -2.06 -10.09
C LEU A 148 -18.09 -2.71 -9.74
N ARG A 149 -18.99 -2.88 -10.72
CA ARG A 149 -20.27 -3.57 -10.52
C ARG A 149 -20.12 -5.08 -10.42
N GLY A 150 -19.15 -5.68 -11.10
CA GLY A 150 -18.92 -7.12 -11.14
C GLY A 150 -18.08 -7.70 -9.99
N GLY A 151 -17.44 -6.87 -9.19
CA GLY A 151 -16.79 -7.24 -7.92
C GLY A 151 -15.63 -8.25 -7.97
N GLY A 152 -15.09 -8.62 -9.14
CA GLY A 152 -14.10 -9.70 -9.26
C GLY A 152 -12.88 -9.42 -10.12
N SER A 153 -12.75 -8.22 -10.71
CA SER A 153 -11.63 -7.89 -11.58
C SER A 153 -10.36 -7.57 -10.78
N TRP A 154 -9.20 -7.82 -11.37
CA TRP A 154 -7.90 -7.42 -10.79
C TRP A 154 -7.87 -5.93 -10.45
N LEU A 155 -8.50 -5.09 -11.28
CA LEU A 155 -8.53 -3.63 -11.13
C LEU A 155 -9.33 -3.20 -9.88
N THR A 156 -10.46 -3.85 -9.59
CA THR A 156 -11.25 -3.60 -8.38
C THR A 156 -10.44 -3.86 -7.13
N PHE A 157 -9.71 -4.97 -7.10
CA PHE A 157 -8.85 -5.31 -5.98
C PHE A 157 -7.63 -4.39 -5.88
N ALA A 158 -7.03 -3.96 -7.00
CA ALA A 158 -5.91 -3.02 -6.99
C ALA A 158 -6.34 -1.64 -6.46
N LEU A 159 -7.51 -1.13 -6.87
CA LEU A 159 -8.06 0.12 -6.35
C LEU A 159 -8.43 0.04 -4.87
N ALA A 160 -9.01 -1.07 -4.44
CA ALA A 160 -9.29 -1.30 -3.01
C ALA A 160 -8.00 -1.36 -2.19
N SER A 161 -6.95 -2.02 -2.71
CA SER A 161 -5.62 -2.02 -2.10
C SER A 161 -5.08 -0.60 -1.92
N ALA A 162 -5.12 0.21 -2.99
CA ALA A 162 -4.65 1.60 -2.96
C ALA A 162 -5.42 2.45 -1.93
N LEU A 163 -6.74 2.27 -1.83
CA LEU A 163 -7.57 2.97 -0.85
C LEU A 163 -7.18 2.59 0.58
N PHE A 164 -7.09 1.28 0.88
CA PHE A 164 -6.70 0.83 2.22
C PHE A 164 -5.26 1.22 2.57
N ALA A 165 -4.33 1.22 1.60
CA ALA A 165 -2.97 1.70 1.81
C ALA A 165 -2.92 3.19 2.14
N ALA A 166 -3.74 4.01 1.48
CA ALA A 166 -3.88 5.42 1.81
C ALA A 166 -4.46 5.64 3.22
N LEU A 167 -5.49 4.87 3.59
CA LEU A 167 -6.04 4.89 4.95
C LEU A 167 -5.02 4.49 6.00
N THR A 168 -4.20 3.47 5.74
CA THR A 168 -3.08 3.08 6.61
C THR A 168 -2.16 4.26 6.91
N SER A 169 -1.79 5.02 5.86
CA SER A 169 -0.89 6.16 6.00
C SER A 169 -1.49 7.29 6.83
N ILE A 170 -2.79 7.56 6.68
CA ILE A 170 -3.47 8.60 7.45
C ILE A 170 -3.66 8.18 8.90
N LEU A 171 -4.15 6.95 9.14
CA LEU A 171 -4.35 6.43 10.50
C LEU A 171 -3.05 6.29 11.30
N GLY A 172 -1.93 6.03 10.62
CA GLY A 172 -0.61 5.98 11.27
C GLY A 172 0.01 7.35 11.55
N LYS A 173 -0.62 8.45 11.09
CA LYS A 173 -0.12 9.82 11.24
C LYS A 173 -0.86 10.61 12.34
N VAL A 174 -2.07 10.20 12.67
CA VAL A 174 -2.89 10.78 13.75
C VAL A 174 -2.42 10.29 15.11
#